data_7d8409a1451ca284aed2387c808837e0
#
_entry.id   7d8409a1451ca284aed2387c808837e0
#
_cell.length_a   1.000
_cell.length_b   1.000
_cell.length_c   1.000
_cell.angle_alpha   90.00
_cell.angle_beta   90.00
_cell.angle_gamma   90.00
#
_symmetry.space_group_name_H-M   'P 1'
#
loop_
_entity.id
_entity.type
_entity.pdbx_description
1 polymer ?
#
loop_
_entity_poly.entity_id
_entity_poly.type
_entity_poly.pdbx_seq_one_letter_code
_entity_poly.pdbx_strand_id
1 'polypeptide(L)'
;MVGSGFNAKFHLLGFVGVRDADVLGVWSPNSNNAAATAGVAKKLGVGDAKPYPSIAAMVEDPAIDAIWLSGPNHARIENVEEMVSTIERGKGQLKGVACEKPLARNVKEAKRVLELVNKVGLAHGYLENQLFAPQVEAGRNLLWARGAKLTGRPYLARAAEEHSGPHAPWF
;
A
#
# COMPACT_ATOMS: atom_id res chain seq x y z
N MET A 1 4.56 0.48 -8.49
CA MET A 1 3.23 0.80 -7.92
C MET A 1 2.16 0.05 -8.70
N VAL A 2 1.27 -0.65 -8.04
CA VAL A 2 0.13 -1.38 -8.62
C VAL A 2 -1.13 -0.59 -8.31
N GLY A 3 -1.77 -0.06 -9.37
CA GLY A 3 -2.87 0.89 -9.29
C GLY A 3 -2.50 2.26 -9.84
N SER A 4 -3.49 2.97 -10.40
CA SER A 4 -3.32 4.26 -11.07
C SER A 4 -4.42 5.28 -10.71
N GLY A 5 -5.24 4.95 -9.73
CA GLY A 5 -6.34 5.78 -9.25
C GLY A 5 -5.89 6.95 -8.38
N PHE A 6 -6.88 7.57 -7.71
CA PHE A 6 -6.65 8.68 -6.78
C PHE A 6 -5.58 8.34 -5.73
N ASN A 7 -5.70 7.18 -5.08
CA ASN A 7 -4.79 6.77 -4.00
C ASN A 7 -3.35 6.63 -4.50
N ALA A 8 -3.12 6.04 -5.68
CA ALA A 8 -1.78 5.93 -6.25
C ALA A 8 -1.14 7.32 -6.43
N LYS A 9 -1.88 8.28 -6.97
CA LYS A 9 -1.41 9.66 -7.15
C LYS A 9 -1.17 10.38 -5.83
N PHE A 10 -2.02 10.11 -4.83
CA PHE A 10 -1.85 10.66 -3.49
C PHE A 10 -0.56 10.12 -2.82
N HIS A 11 -0.27 8.84 -2.96
CA HIS A 11 1.00 8.26 -2.50
C HIS A 11 2.21 8.85 -3.23
N LEU A 12 2.12 9.09 -4.55
CA LEU A 12 3.21 9.75 -5.29
C LEU A 12 3.55 11.12 -4.73
N LEU A 13 2.56 11.89 -4.28
CA LEU A 13 2.80 13.16 -3.58
C LEU A 13 3.52 12.93 -2.24
N GLY A 14 3.18 11.87 -1.52
CA GLY A 14 3.89 11.50 -0.29
C GLY A 14 5.35 11.12 -0.55
N PHE A 15 5.64 10.45 -1.66
CA PHE A 15 7.01 10.07 -2.04
C PHE A 15 7.95 11.25 -2.25
N VAL A 16 7.45 12.46 -2.50
CA VAL A 16 8.29 13.68 -2.58
C VAL A 16 9.08 13.91 -1.30
N GLY A 17 8.55 13.50 -0.15
CA GLY A 17 9.23 13.59 1.15
C GLY A 17 10.03 12.35 1.55
N VAL A 18 9.99 11.29 0.76
CA VAL A 18 10.68 10.02 1.06
C VAL A 18 12.09 10.06 0.47
N ARG A 19 13.08 9.61 1.23
CA ARG A 19 14.48 9.48 0.79
C ARG A 19 14.81 8.02 0.47
N ASP A 20 15.77 7.83 -0.41
CA ASP A 20 16.33 6.51 -0.74
C ASP A 20 15.29 5.53 -1.32
N ALA A 21 14.25 6.06 -1.99
CA ALA A 21 13.23 5.28 -2.66
C ALA A 21 12.74 5.98 -3.93
N ASP A 22 12.79 5.26 -5.05
CA ASP A 22 12.33 5.72 -6.35
C ASP A 22 11.14 4.88 -6.85
N VAL A 23 10.18 5.55 -7.48
CA VAL A 23 9.08 4.88 -8.18
C VAL A 23 9.52 4.59 -9.61
N LEU A 24 9.86 3.34 -9.89
CA LEU A 24 10.40 2.91 -11.20
C LEU A 24 9.32 2.35 -12.12
N GLY A 25 8.18 1.95 -11.60
CA GLY A 25 7.15 1.32 -12.40
C GLY A 25 5.73 1.55 -11.91
N VAL A 26 4.80 1.57 -12.87
CA VAL A 26 3.36 1.59 -12.60
C VAL A 26 2.67 0.54 -13.43
N TRP A 27 1.83 -0.27 -12.80
CA TRP A 27 0.91 -1.15 -13.49
C TRP A 27 -0.55 -0.81 -13.14
N SER A 28 -1.39 -0.96 -14.13
CA SER A 28 -2.85 -0.83 -14.01
C SER A 28 -3.51 -1.64 -15.11
N PRO A 29 -4.73 -2.18 -14.90
CA PRO A 29 -5.48 -2.86 -15.98
C PRO A 29 -5.66 -2.00 -17.23
N ASN A 30 -5.70 -0.68 -17.07
CA ASN A 30 -5.69 0.26 -18.18
C ASN A 30 -4.27 0.83 -18.37
N SER A 31 -3.61 0.47 -19.47
CA SER A 31 -2.24 0.87 -19.78
C SER A 31 -2.07 2.40 -19.93
N ASN A 32 -3.08 3.10 -20.46
CA ASN A 32 -3.04 4.56 -20.57
C ASN A 32 -3.03 5.22 -19.18
N ASN A 33 -3.79 4.67 -18.23
CA ASN A 33 -3.77 5.15 -16.85
C ASN A 33 -2.43 4.86 -16.17
N ALA A 34 -1.84 3.69 -16.43
CA ALA A 34 -0.50 3.37 -15.95
C ALA A 34 0.54 4.36 -16.49
N ALA A 35 0.52 4.63 -17.80
CA ALA A 35 1.43 5.58 -18.44
C ALA A 35 1.24 7.01 -17.90
N ALA A 36 -0.01 7.46 -17.74
CA ALA A 36 -0.31 8.77 -17.18
C ALA A 36 0.20 8.89 -15.73
N THR A 37 0.03 7.85 -14.91
CA THR A 37 0.50 7.85 -13.51
C THR A 37 2.02 7.78 -13.43
N ALA A 38 2.69 7.03 -14.31
CA ALA A 38 4.14 7.04 -14.45
C ALA A 38 4.68 8.44 -14.82
N GLY A 39 3.97 9.14 -15.72
CA GLY A 39 4.27 10.54 -16.05
C GLY A 39 4.14 11.49 -14.85
N VAL A 40 3.18 11.24 -13.94
CA VAL A 40 3.07 12.01 -12.69
C VAL A 40 4.28 11.77 -11.79
N ALA A 41 4.74 10.53 -11.63
CA ALA A 41 5.93 10.21 -10.83
C ALA A 41 7.17 10.95 -11.35
N LYS A 42 7.41 10.92 -12.68
CA LYS A 42 8.50 11.67 -13.32
C LYS A 42 8.38 13.17 -13.06
N LYS A 43 7.18 13.74 -13.26
CA LYS A 43 6.94 15.18 -13.07
C LYS A 43 7.19 15.63 -11.63
N LEU A 44 6.91 14.77 -10.65
CA LEU A 44 7.16 15.02 -9.23
C LEU A 44 8.63 14.79 -8.83
N GLY A 45 9.45 14.22 -9.71
CA GLY A 45 10.85 13.90 -9.43
C GLY A 45 11.01 12.74 -8.41
N VAL A 46 10.02 11.86 -8.32
CA VAL A 46 10.04 10.72 -7.36
C VAL A 46 10.50 9.41 -8.02
N GLY A 47 11.07 9.48 -9.22
CA GLY A 47 11.65 8.37 -9.95
C GLY A 47 11.33 8.37 -11.43
N ASP A 48 12.11 7.63 -12.23
CA ASP A 48 11.93 7.50 -13.68
C ASP A 48 10.94 6.37 -14.03
N ALA A 49 9.71 6.50 -13.54
CA ALA A 49 8.68 5.49 -13.68
C ALA A 49 8.29 5.21 -15.13
N LYS A 50 8.10 3.92 -15.46
CA LYS A 50 7.54 3.46 -16.74
C LYS A 50 6.28 2.62 -16.51
N PRO A 51 5.35 2.55 -17.49
CA PRO A 51 4.24 1.60 -17.40
C PRO A 51 4.73 0.17 -17.61
N TYR A 52 4.14 -0.79 -16.89
CA TYR A 52 4.41 -2.22 -17.03
C TYR A 52 3.19 -2.95 -17.60
N PRO A 53 3.38 -4.02 -18.39
CA PRO A 53 2.29 -4.76 -18.98
C PRO A 53 1.57 -5.69 -17.97
N SER A 54 2.25 -6.12 -16.90
CA SER A 54 1.73 -7.01 -15.86
C SER A 54 2.46 -6.80 -14.54
N ILE A 55 1.88 -7.31 -13.45
CA ILE A 55 2.55 -7.38 -12.15
C ILE A 55 3.73 -8.36 -12.24
N ALA A 56 3.56 -9.47 -12.95
CA ALA A 56 4.65 -10.41 -13.20
C ALA A 56 5.87 -9.74 -13.84
N ALA A 57 5.67 -8.89 -14.86
CA ALA A 57 6.76 -8.15 -15.49
C ALA A 57 7.45 -7.16 -14.53
N MET A 58 6.73 -6.61 -13.54
CA MET A 58 7.35 -5.81 -12.48
C MET A 58 8.19 -6.67 -11.54
N VAL A 59 7.71 -7.86 -11.18
CA VAL A 59 8.43 -8.80 -10.31
C VAL A 59 9.69 -9.33 -10.98
N GLU A 60 9.66 -9.54 -12.30
CA GLU A 60 10.78 -10.03 -13.11
C GLU A 60 11.87 -8.96 -13.34
N ASP A 61 11.56 -7.68 -13.15
CA ASP A 61 12.53 -6.59 -13.33
C ASP A 61 13.44 -6.47 -12.10
N PRO A 62 14.76 -6.75 -12.23
CA PRO A 62 15.69 -6.72 -11.10
C PRO A 62 15.89 -5.32 -10.48
N ALA A 63 15.43 -4.26 -11.15
CA ALA A 63 15.46 -2.93 -10.61
C ALA A 63 14.32 -2.65 -9.61
N ILE A 64 13.31 -3.51 -9.53
CA ILE A 64 12.17 -3.38 -8.62
C ILE A 64 12.44 -4.17 -7.32
N ASP A 65 12.65 -3.48 -6.24
CA ASP A 65 12.83 -4.09 -4.92
C ASP A 65 11.50 -4.39 -4.19
N ALA A 66 10.48 -3.57 -4.41
CA ALA A 66 9.21 -3.71 -3.69
C ALA A 66 8.00 -3.32 -4.55
N ILE A 67 6.86 -3.90 -4.20
CA ILE A 67 5.57 -3.59 -4.82
C ILE A 67 4.68 -2.82 -3.85
N TRP A 68 4.09 -1.72 -4.34
CA TRP A 68 3.16 -0.87 -3.60
C TRP A 68 1.76 -1.07 -4.17
N LEU A 69 0.88 -1.76 -3.41
CA LEU A 69 -0.47 -2.14 -3.85
C LEU A 69 -1.48 -1.07 -3.42
N SER A 70 -1.82 -0.16 -4.33
CA SER A 70 -2.79 0.92 -4.13
C SER A 70 -4.08 0.75 -4.94
N GLY A 71 -4.25 -0.39 -5.60
CA GLY A 71 -5.47 -0.75 -6.30
C GLY A 71 -6.64 -1.08 -5.36
N PRO A 72 -7.86 -1.29 -5.90
CA PRO A 72 -9.04 -1.59 -5.10
C PRO A 72 -8.90 -2.94 -4.36
N ASN A 73 -9.58 -3.04 -3.21
CA ASN A 73 -9.49 -4.20 -2.33
C ASN A 73 -9.98 -5.51 -2.98
N HIS A 74 -10.95 -5.43 -3.88
CA HIS A 74 -11.48 -6.61 -4.58
C HIS A 74 -10.47 -7.28 -5.51
N ALA A 75 -9.49 -6.52 -6.01
CA ALA A 75 -8.42 -7.05 -6.88
C ALA A 75 -7.13 -7.41 -6.10
N ARG A 76 -7.14 -7.23 -4.79
CA ARG A 76 -5.92 -7.35 -3.97
C ARG A 76 -5.37 -8.76 -3.96
N ILE A 77 -6.25 -9.74 -3.76
CA ILE A 77 -5.83 -11.14 -3.62
C ILE A 77 -5.25 -11.65 -4.95
N GLU A 78 -5.89 -11.36 -6.07
CA GLU A 78 -5.42 -11.76 -7.40
C GLU A 78 -4.06 -11.11 -7.71
N ASN A 79 -3.89 -9.84 -7.37
CA ASN A 79 -2.62 -9.13 -7.57
C ASN A 79 -1.49 -9.75 -6.73
N VAL A 80 -1.77 -10.14 -5.49
CA VAL A 80 -0.79 -10.81 -4.63
C VAL A 80 -0.50 -12.23 -5.12
N GLU A 81 -1.50 -12.97 -5.59
CA GLU A 81 -1.32 -14.29 -6.16
C GLU A 81 -0.46 -14.26 -7.43
N GLU A 82 -0.66 -13.30 -8.33
CA GLU A 82 0.19 -13.11 -9.50
C GLU A 82 1.64 -12.81 -9.09
N MET A 83 1.84 -11.90 -8.16
CA MET A 83 3.17 -11.55 -7.63
C MET A 83 3.87 -12.77 -7.01
N VAL A 84 3.21 -13.45 -6.08
CA VAL A 84 3.77 -14.59 -5.36
C VAL A 84 4.05 -15.76 -6.28
N SER A 85 3.12 -16.10 -7.19
CA SER A 85 3.32 -17.18 -8.15
C SER A 85 4.49 -16.91 -9.11
N THR A 86 4.77 -15.65 -9.41
CA THR A 86 5.93 -15.27 -10.23
C THR A 86 7.24 -15.51 -9.48
N ILE A 87 7.29 -15.13 -8.19
CA ILE A 87 8.44 -15.41 -7.33
C ILE A 87 8.66 -16.92 -7.17
N GLU A 88 7.59 -17.69 -6.93
CA GLU A 88 7.67 -19.16 -6.77
C GLU A 88 8.19 -19.89 -8.02
N ARG A 89 7.96 -19.33 -9.20
CA ARG A 89 8.55 -19.83 -10.44
C ARG A 89 10.03 -19.46 -10.61
N GLY A 90 10.64 -18.83 -9.62
CA GLY A 90 12.03 -18.37 -9.68
C GLY A 90 12.24 -17.16 -10.60
N LYS A 91 11.18 -16.43 -10.91
CA LYS A 91 11.21 -15.26 -11.78
C LYS A 91 11.12 -13.96 -10.97
N GLY A 92 12.27 -13.49 -10.52
CA GLY A 92 12.40 -12.24 -9.78
C GLY A 92 12.58 -12.41 -8.27
N GLN A 93 13.02 -11.35 -7.63
CA GLN A 93 13.36 -11.30 -6.21
C GLN A 93 12.91 -9.97 -5.62
N LEU A 94 11.69 -9.91 -5.14
CA LEU A 94 11.22 -8.77 -4.37
C LEU A 94 11.72 -8.86 -2.92
N LYS A 95 11.99 -7.72 -2.32
CA LYS A 95 12.30 -7.58 -0.90
C LYS A 95 11.05 -7.35 -0.05
N GLY A 96 10.03 -6.70 -0.62
CA GLY A 96 8.85 -6.38 0.15
C GLY A 96 7.61 -5.99 -0.65
N VAL A 97 6.51 -5.89 0.09
CA VAL A 97 5.21 -5.43 -0.42
C VAL A 97 4.53 -4.53 0.58
N ALA A 98 3.95 -3.43 0.13
CA ALA A 98 3.09 -2.57 0.93
C ALA A 98 1.67 -2.59 0.37
N CYS A 99 0.68 -2.76 1.24
CA CYS A 99 -0.73 -2.89 0.86
C CYS A 99 -1.58 -1.77 1.44
N GLU A 100 -2.33 -1.10 0.58
CA GLU A 100 -3.32 -0.10 0.98
C GLU A 100 -4.50 -0.72 1.73
N LYS A 101 -5.12 0.12 2.55
CA LYS A 101 -6.36 -0.24 3.28
C LYS A 101 -7.58 -0.22 2.33
N PRO A 102 -8.62 -1.01 2.63
CA PRO A 102 -8.58 -2.19 3.49
C PRO A 102 -7.74 -3.30 2.82
N LEU A 103 -7.14 -4.17 3.64
CA LEU A 103 -6.23 -5.21 3.13
C LEU A 103 -6.89 -6.16 2.15
N ALA A 104 -8.18 -6.47 2.37
CA ALA A 104 -8.99 -7.32 1.51
C ALA A 104 -10.48 -7.05 1.76
N ARG A 105 -11.38 -7.73 1.04
CA ARG A 105 -12.84 -7.62 1.21
C ARG A 105 -13.36 -8.21 2.54
N ASN A 106 -12.63 -9.18 3.08
CA ASN A 106 -13.00 -9.88 4.31
C ASN A 106 -11.77 -10.50 4.99
N VAL A 107 -11.95 -10.98 6.23
CA VAL A 107 -10.88 -11.56 7.04
C VAL A 107 -10.25 -12.80 6.41
N LYS A 108 -11.03 -13.64 5.73
CA LYS A 108 -10.51 -14.85 5.07
C LYS A 108 -9.52 -14.50 3.97
N GLU A 109 -9.84 -13.53 3.12
CA GLU A 109 -8.94 -13.04 2.08
C GLU A 109 -7.72 -12.33 2.68
N ALA A 110 -7.91 -11.52 3.73
CA ALA A 110 -6.78 -10.87 4.40
C ALA A 110 -5.78 -11.87 4.98
N LYS A 111 -6.27 -12.95 5.60
CA LYS A 111 -5.41 -14.07 6.06
C LYS A 111 -4.69 -14.72 4.89
N ARG A 112 -5.40 -14.94 3.78
CA ARG A 112 -4.78 -15.52 2.58
C ARG A 112 -3.69 -14.64 2.00
N VAL A 113 -3.89 -13.32 1.94
CA VAL A 113 -2.84 -12.36 1.52
C VAL A 113 -1.62 -12.48 2.43
N LEU A 114 -1.81 -12.51 3.74
CA LEU A 114 -0.73 -12.66 4.71
C LEU A 114 0.03 -14.00 4.54
N GLU A 115 -0.68 -15.09 4.37
CA GLU A 115 -0.09 -16.42 4.11
C GLU A 115 0.78 -16.41 2.84
N LEU A 116 0.28 -15.82 1.76
CA LEU A 116 0.98 -15.75 0.48
C LEU A 116 2.29 -14.96 0.59
N VAL A 117 2.27 -13.79 1.19
CA VAL A 117 3.48 -12.96 1.30
C VAL A 117 4.51 -13.57 2.26
N ASN A 118 4.06 -14.21 3.34
CA ASN A 118 4.94 -14.93 4.26
C ASN A 118 5.58 -16.16 3.60
N LYS A 119 4.84 -16.88 2.75
CA LYS A 119 5.32 -18.07 2.05
C LYS A 119 6.58 -17.79 1.22
N VAL A 120 6.68 -16.62 0.63
CA VAL A 120 7.84 -16.21 -0.19
C VAL A 120 8.80 -15.28 0.57
N GLY A 121 8.62 -15.10 1.87
CA GLY A 121 9.54 -14.38 2.74
C GLY A 121 9.62 -12.87 2.50
N LEU A 122 8.57 -12.25 1.96
CA LEU A 122 8.55 -10.81 1.72
C LEU A 122 8.38 -10.03 3.04
N ALA A 123 9.17 -8.97 3.22
CA ALA A 123 8.83 -7.94 4.16
C ALA A 123 7.49 -7.29 3.73
N HIS A 124 6.60 -7.02 4.68
CA HIS A 124 5.29 -6.48 4.32
C HIS A 124 4.83 -5.36 5.24
N GLY A 125 4.10 -4.40 4.67
CA GLY A 125 3.51 -3.27 5.38
C GLY A 125 2.04 -3.08 5.02
N TYR A 126 1.24 -2.73 6.02
CA TYR A 126 -0.15 -2.30 5.86
C TYR A 126 -0.23 -0.78 5.97
N LEU A 127 -0.77 -0.14 4.93
CA LEU A 127 -0.75 1.31 4.79
C LEU A 127 -1.99 1.94 5.44
N GLU A 128 -1.97 2.03 6.77
CA GLU A 128 -3.00 2.71 7.56
C GLU A 128 -2.47 4.06 8.01
N ASN A 129 -2.63 5.08 7.16
CA ASN A 129 -2.06 6.41 7.36
C ASN A 129 -2.55 7.12 8.62
N GLN A 130 -3.78 6.85 9.08
CA GLN A 130 -4.34 7.49 10.26
C GLN A 130 -3.55 7.21 11.54
N LEU A 131 -2.88 6.06 11.61
CA LEU A 131 -2.02 5.71 12.76
C LEU A 131 -0.84 6.66 12.93
N PHE A 132 -0.39 7.29 11.85
CA PHE A 132 0.77 8.18 11.83
C PHE A 132 0.38 9.67 11.84
N ALA A 133 -0.91 9.97 12.00
CA ALA A 133 -1.34 11.36 12.14
C ALA A 133 -0.79 11.96 13.43
N PRO A 134 -0.17 13.16 13.41
CA PRO A 134 0.49 13.75 14.58
C PRO A 134 -0.42 13.86 15.80
N GLN A 135 -1.71 14.15 15.62
CA GLN A 135 -2.69 14.21 16.69
C GLN A 135 -2.98 12.83 17.29
N VAL A 136 -2.94 11.76 16.51
CA VAL A 136 -3.11 10.37 16.99
C VAL A 136 -1.89 9.94 17.79
N GLU A 137 -0.69 10.23 17.32
CA GLU A 137 0.55 9.98 18.06
C GLU A 137 0.60 10.76 19.36
N ALA A 138 0.27 12.05 19.35
CA ALA A 138 0.19 12.87 20.54
C ALA A 138 -0.83 12.31 21.55
N GLY A 139 -2.03 11.94 21.07
CA GLY A 139 -3.07 11.30 21.88
C GLY A 139 -2.61 9.99 22.52
N ARG A 140 -1.98 9.12 21.74
CA ARG A 140 -1.40 7.86 22.22
C ARG A 140 -0.36 8.11 23.33
N ASN A 141 0.54 9.04 23.12
CA ASN A 141 1.58 9.37 24.08
C ASN A 141 1.00 9.97 25.38
N LEU A 142 0.00 10.85 25.28
CA LEU A 142 -0.70 11.40 26.44
C LEU A 142 -1.41 10.31 27.23
N LEU A 143 -2.14 9.43 26.57
CA LEU A 143 -2.91 8.35 27.22
C LEU A 143 -2.01 7.29 27.85
N TRP A 144 -1.07 6.73 27.08
CA TRP A 144 -0.30 5.56 27.51
C TRP A 144 0.99 5.89 28.23
N ALA A 145 1.75 6.87 27.77
CA ALA A 145 3.03 7.21 28.40
C ALA A 145 2.87 8.08 29.66
N ARG A 146 1.80 8.87 29.74
CA ARG A 146 1.57 9.79 30.87
C ARG A 146 0.31 9.43 31.68
N GLY A 147 -0.86 9.46 31.06
CA GLY A 147 -2.14 9.28 31.76
C GLY A 147 -2.25 7.92 32.45
N ALA A 148 -1.92 6.84 31.76
CA ALA A 148 -1.99 5.49 32.31
C ALA A 148 -1.11 5.28 33.55
N LYS A 149 -0.02 6.05 33.69
CA LYS A 149 0.86 6.00 34.88
C LYS A 149 0.27 6.76 36.07
N LEU A 150 -0.56 7.77 35.83
CA LEU A 150 -1.11 8.64 36.89
C LEU A 150 -2.50 8.20 37.37
N THR A 151 -3.35 7.75 36.41
CA THR A 151 -4.78 7.49 36.66
C THR A 151 -5.23 6.08 36.37
N GLY A 152 -4.30 5.20 35.94
CA GLY A 152 -4.61 3.83 35.53
C GLY A 152 -4.92 3.70 34.05
N ARG A 153 -5.12 2.48 33.61
CA ARG A 153 -5.35 2.18 32.18
C ARG A 153 -6.74 2.67 31.73
N PRO A 154 -6.83 3.25 30.52
CA PRO A 154 -8.13 3.53 29.92
C PRO A 154 -8.97 2.23 29.84
N TYR A 155 -10.24 2.31 30.26
CA TYR A 155 -11.18 1.18 30.22
C TYR A 155 -12.34 1.40 29.26
N LEU A 156 -12.52 2.62 28.77
CA LEU A 156 -13.55 2.98 27.82
C LEU A 156 -13.00 4.00 26.82
N ALA A 157 -13.21 3.76 25.54
CA ALA A 157 -13.02 4.73 24.47
C ALA A 157 -14.32 4.91 23.69
N ARG A 158 -14.61 6.14 23.30
CA ARG A 158 -15.69 6.47 22.38
C ARG A 158 -15.07 7.25 21.22
N ALA A 159 -15.26 6.78 20.01
CA ALA A 159 -14.82 7.42 18.79
C ALA A 159 -15.93 7.40 17.76
N ALA A 160 -16.04 8.46 16.97
CA ALA A 160 -16.94 8.54 15.83
C ALA A 160 -16.16 9.11 14.65
N GLU A 161 -16.36 8.52 13.49
CA GLU A 161 -15.92 9.06 12.20
C GLU A 161 -17.10 9.04 11.27
N GLU A 162 -17.44 10.19 10.73
CA GLU A 162 -18.62 10.36 9.89
C GLU A 162 -18.24 11.07 8.59
N HIS A 163 -18.75 10.59 7.48
CA HIS A 163 -18.60 11.20 6.18
C HIS A 163 -19.86 11.01 5.33
N SER A 164 -19.97 11.75 4.23
CA SER A 164 -21.19 11.83 3.40
C SER A 164 -21.49 10.56 2.56
N GLY A 165 -20.82 9.45 2.80
CA GLY A 165 -21.00 8.18 2.11
C GLY A 165 -19.93 7.88 1.07
N PRO A 166 -20.17 6.89 0.20
CA PRO A 166 -19.18 6.47 -0.80
C PRO A 166 -18.88 7.58 -1.80
N HIS A 167 -17.59 7.81 -2.07
CA HIS A 167 -17.14 8.85 -2.99
C HIS A 167 -17.11 8.41 -4.45
N ALA A 168 -17.39 7.13 -4.74
CA ALA A 168 -17.40 6.58 -6.09
C ALA A 168 -18.30 5.32 -6.19
N PRO A 169 -18.85 5.03 -7.40
CA PRO A 169 -19.75 3.88 -7.60
C PRO A 169 -19.16 2.50 -7.33
N TRP A 170 -17.86 2.39 -7.22
CA TRP A 170 -17.14 1.13 -6.97
C TRP A 170 -16.86 0.88 -5.48
N PHE A 171 -17.34 1.72 -4.64
CA PHE A 171 -17.12 1.66 -3.18
C PHE A 171 -18.01 0.60 -2.53
#